data_c23f7f9b5514ed7c67caecdd13d82dc0
#
_entry.id   c23f7f9b5514ed7c67caecdd13d82dc0
#
_cell.length_a   1.000
_cell.length_b   1.000
_cell.length_c   1.000
_cell.angle_alpha   90.00
_cell.angle_beta   90.00
_cell.angle_gamma   90.00
#
_symmetry.space_group_name_H-M   'P 1'
#
loop_
_entity.id
_entity.type
_entity.pdbx_description
1 polymer ?
#
loop_
_entity_poly.entity_id
_entity_poly.type
_entity_poly.pdbx_seq_one_letter_code
_entity_poly.pdbx_strand_id
1 'polypeptide(L)' 'MNQYWVMVKYKDEPGAGFGRMYINADNPFQAIQMAKSMYGRLLISESANPA' A
#
# COMPACT_ATOMS: atom_id res chain seq x y z
N MET A 1 3.17 -17.14 -4.08
CA MET A 1 2.86 -15.70 -4.01
C MET A 1 1.95 -15.43 -2.82
N ASN A 2 2.28 -14.45 -2.01
CA ASN A 2 1.54 -14.12 -0.80
C ASN A 2 0.77 -12.82 -1.00
N GLN A 3 -0.26 -12.63 -0.18
CA GLN A 3 -1.04 -11.40 -0.21
C GLN A 3 -0.63 -10.51 0.96
N TYR A 4 -0.46 -9.23 0.66
CA TYR A 4 -0.12 -8.20 1.64
C TYR A 4 -1.10 -7.05 1.54
N TRP A 5 -1.15 -6.21 2.55
CA TRP A 5 -1.96 -4.99 2.50
C TRP A 5 -1.16 -3.78 2.93
N VAL A 6 -1.52 -2.64 2.35
CA VAL A 6 -0.96 -1.34 2.71
C VAL A 6 -2.11 -0.35 2.86
N MET A 7 -1.88 0.71 3.61
CA MET A 7 -2.86 1.79 3.75
C MET A 7 -2.53 2.89 2.75
N VAL A 8 -3.56 3.35 2.03
CA VAL A 8 -3.41 4.44 1.07
C VAL A 8 -4.53 5.45 1.28
N LYS A 9 -4.27 6.69 0.92
CA LYS A 9 -5.30 7.73 0.88
C LYS A 9 -6.08 7.59 -0.42
N TYR A 10 -7.36 7.92 -0.38
CA TYR A 10 -8.18 7.90 -1.60
C TYR A 10 -7.88 9.09 -2.51
N LYS A 11 -7.46 10.22 -1.94
CA LYS A 11 -7.09 11.42 -2.67
C LYS A 11 -5.93 12.13 -1.97
N ASP A 12 -5.11 12.84 -2.72
CA ASP A 12 -3.98 13.60 -2.19
C ASP A 12 -4.46 14.99 -1.73
N GLU A 13 -5.33 15.01 -0.71
CA GLU A 13 -5.84 16.25 -0.15
C GLU A 13 -6.17 16.08 1.33
N PRO A 14 -6.12 17.15 2.13
CA PRO A 14 -6.47 17.08 3.56
C PRO A 14 -7.91 16.61 3.76
N GLY A 15 -8.10 15.73 4.74
CA GLY A 15 -9.41 15.23 5.07
C GLY A 15 -9.92 14.10 4.18
N ALA A 16 -9.14 13.69 3.19
CA ALA A 16 -9.51 12.55 2.36
C ALA A 16 -9.49 11.27 3.18
N GLY A 17 -10.41 10.36 2.88
CA GLY A 17 -10.44 9.05 3.51
C GLY A 17 -9.25 8.19 3.07
N PHE A 18 -9.05 7.09 3.78
CA PHE A 18 -8.02 6.11 3.45
C PHE A 18 -8.56 4.70 3.67
N GLY A 19 -7.87 3.73 3.10
CA GLY A 19 -8.29 2.33 3.21
C GLY A 19 -7.15 1.40 2.88
N ARG A 20 -7.43 0.09 2.99
CA ARG A 20 -6.46 -0.95 2.70
C ARG A 20 -6.47 -1.29 1.22
N MET A 21 -5.27 -1.46 0.67
CA MET A 21 -5.11 -1.98 -0.69
C MET A 21 -4.30 -3.27 -0.61
N TYR A 22 -4.71 -4.28 -1.36
CA TYR A 22 -4.11 -5.61 -1.31
C TYR A 22 -3.17 -5.80 -2.50
N ILE A 23 -2.03 -6.41 -2.23
CA ILE A 23 -0.97 -6.60 -3.21
C ILE A 23 -0.46 -8.03 -3.11
N ASN A 24 -0.35 -8.72 -4.23
CA ASN A 24 0.26 -10.05 -4.29
C ASN A 24 1.74 -9.90 -4.62
N ALA A 25 2.58 -10.50 -3.80
CA ALA A 25 4.03 -10.42 -3.94
C ALA A 25 4.69 -11.61 -3.27
N ASP A 26 5.97 -11.81 -3.53
CA ASP A 26 6.71 -12.94 -2.95
C ASP A 26 7.10 -12.69 -1.51
N ASN A 27 7.26 -11.43 -1.11
CA ASN A 27 7.66 -11.06 0.23
C ASN A 27 7.18 -9.63 0.51
N PRO A 28 7.16 -9.20 1.81
CA PRO A 28 6.65 -7.86 2.14
C PRO A 28 7.49 -6.74 1.57
N PHE A 29 8.78 -6.96 1.38
CA PHE A 29 9.66 -5.95 0.81
C PHE A 29 9.27 -5.65 -0.65
N GLN A 30 9.03 -6.71 -1.42
CA GLN A 30 8.57 -6.57 -2.79
C GLN A 30 7.20 -5.90 -2.84
N ALA A 31 6.31 -6.26 -1.90
CA ALA A 31 4.98 -5.68 -1.84
C ALA A 31 5.02 -4.16 -1.65
N ILE A 32 5.87 -3.67 -0.73
CA ILE A 32 5.95 -2.23 -0.50
C ILE A 32 6.59 -1.49 -1.68
N GLN A 33 7.53 -2.12 -2.38
CA GLN A 33 8.11 -1.53 -3.59
C GLN A 33 7.05 -1.36 -4.66
N MET A 34 6.21 -2.37 -4.84
CA MET A 34 5.10 -2.31 -5.79
C MET A 34 4.10 -1.22 -5.39
N ALA A 35 3.79 -1.12 -4.09
CA ALA A 35 2.87 -0.11 -3.59
C ALA A 35 3.40 1.30 -3.84
N LYS A 36 4.68 1.53 -3.63
CA LYS A 36 5.30 2.84 -3.89
C LYS A 36 5.19 3.21 -5.36
N SER A 37 5.37 2.25 -6.25
CA SER A 37 5.24 2.46 -7.68
C SER A 37 3.80 2.76 -8.10
N MET A 38 2.84 2.06 -7.49
CA MET A 38 1.43 2.17 -7.86
C MET A 38 0.75 3.40 -7.26
N TYR A 39 1.03 3.71 -6.01
CA TYR A 39 0.28 4.73 -5.27
C TYR A 39 1.06 6.02 -5.00
N GLY A 40 2.39 5.96 -5.02
CA GLY A 40 3.22 7.15 -4.83
C GLY A 40 2.88 7.91 -3.55
N ARG A 41 2.46 9.17 -3.69
CA ARG A 41 2.12 10.03 -2.55
C ARG A 41 0.94 9.55 -1.74
N LEU A 42 0.09 8.74 -2.33
CA LEU A 42 -1.10 8.24 -1.64
C LEU A 42 -0.76 7.16 -0.62
N LEU A 43 0.41 6.54 -0.75
CA LEU A 43 0.83 5.49 0.17
C LEU A 43 1.13 6.05 1.55
N ILE A 44 0.43 5.52 2.56
CA ILE A 44 0.62 5.91 3.96
C ILE A 44 1.57 4.96 4.67
N SER A 45 1.46 3.66 4.40
CA SER A 45 2.25 2.64 5.07
C SER A 45 3.73 2.71 4.69
N GLU A 46 4.60 2.49 5.67
CA GLU A 46 6.03 2.38 5.43
C GLU A 46 6.45 0.95 5.08
N SER A 47 5.61 -0.01 5.44
CA SER A 47 5.86 -1.42 5.16
C SER A 47 4.55 -2.12 4.82
N ALA A 48 4.66 -3.26 4.13
CA ALA A 48 3.51 -4.08 3.80
C ALA A 48 3.24 -5.07 4.93
N ASN A 49 1.97 -5.34 5.18
CA ASN A 49 1.53 -6.24 6.23
C ASN A 49 0.94 -7.51 5.61
N PRO A 50 1.16 -8.69 6.21
CA PRO A 50 0.51 -9.92 5.73
C PRO A 50 -1.01 -9.81 5.80
N ALA A 51 -1.64 -10.24 4.75
CA ALA A 51 -3.09 -10.26 4.71
C ALA A 51 -3.64 -11.54 5.31
#